data_4f7bf6da7825c5ed67e880f22f9c7ab1
#
_entry.id   4f7bf6da7825c5ed67e880f22f9c7ab1
#
_cell.length_a   1.000
_cell.length_b   1.000
_cell.length_c   1.000
_cell.angle_alpha   90.00
_cell.angle_beta   90.00
_cell.angle_gamma   90.00
#
_symmetry.space_group_name_H-M   'P 1'
#
loop_
_entity.id
_entity.type
_entity.pdbx_description
1 polymer ?
#
loop_
_entity_poly.entity_id
_entity_poly.type
_entity_poly.pdbx_seq_one_letter_code
_entity_poly.pdbx_strand_id
1 'polypeptide(L)'
;MTSSNIPDFLSYSATRHASDIFIIAGRPLSVKIDGKLSTYGEKLMPADTDALIRQIYQLANNRNIDSFLNTGDDDFSFSVPGLSRFRVNAYRQRGSLAAVIRVIAFELPNPDILHIPEDVMSTADFTKGMVLVTGPAGSGKSTTMACLVDKINHSREGHIITLEDPLEYLHRHDRCIVSQREICTDTESYLVSLRATLRQSPDVILLGEMRDYETIQTAMTAAETGHLILSSLHTIGAANTIGRIVDVFEPSQQRQISIQLSMVLQAVISQQLVPDVEGHNIPVFEVMRLNPAIRNMIRDNKVHQIDGVISSSAHEGMRSMDQSLLELFRQNRITKETALKYATNADMLKRKLL
;
A
#
# COMPACT_ATOMS: atom_id res chain seq x y z
N MET A 1 -30.77 18.17 8.38
CA MET A 1 -29.92 17.42 9.33
C MET A 1 -29.34 18.41 10.29
N THR A 2 -29.60 18.27 11.58
CA THR A 2 -28.97 19.10 12.59
C THR A 2 -27.49 18.74 12.65
N SER A 3 -26.60 19.71 12.67
CA SER A 3 -25.13 19.59 12.69
C SER A 3 -24.56 18.86 13.93
N SER A 4 -25.40 18.19 14.70
CA SER A 4 -25.10 17.68 16.05
C SER A 4 -24.93 16.15 16.12
N ASN A 5 -25.13 15.40 15.03
CA ASN A 5 -25.08 13.93 15.05
C ASN A 5 -23.99 13.39 14.10
N ILE A 6 -22.86 12.97 14.67
CA ILE A 6 -21.74 12.40 13.93
C ILE A 6 -22.10 11.10 13.18
N PRO A 7 -22.80 10.10 13.76
CA PRO A 7 -23.20 8.90 13.06
C PRO A 7 -23.91 9.16 11.73
N ASP A 8 -24.86 10.08 11.69
CA ASP A 8 -25.60 10.42 10.47
C ASP A 8 -24.70 11.08 9.44
N PHE A 9 -23.76 11.91 9.89
CA PHE A 9 -22.81 12.58 8.99
C PHE A 9 -21.74 11.62 8.43
N LEU A 10 -21.28 10.67 9.23
CA LEU A 10 -20.41 9.59 8.75
C LEU A 10 -21.12 8.73 7.69
N SER A 11 -22.39 8.37 7.95
CA SER A 11 -23.21 7.63 6.98
C SER A 11 -23.40 8.41 5.68
N TYR A 12 -23.75 9.69 5.77
CA TYR A 12 -23.87 10.58 4.62
C TYR A 12 -22.56 10.64 3.80
N SER A 13 -21.42 10.77 4.49
CA SER A 13 -20.11 10.90 3.85
C SER A 13 -19.69 9.59 3.16
N ALA A 14 -19.87 8.45 3.83
CA ALA A 14 -19.53 7.15 3.28
C ALA A 14 -20.38 6.79 2.05
N THR A 15 -21.70 7.02 2.10
CA THR A 15 -22.62 6.73 0.97
C THR A 15 -22.40 7.62 -0.24
N ARG A 16 -21.69 8.74 -0.09
CA ARG A 16 -21.32 9.65 -1.19
C ARG A 16 -19.85 9.53 -1.61
N HIS A 17 -19.17 8.49 -1.18
CA HIS A 17 -17.77 8.23 -1.50
C HIS A 17 -16.85 9.42 -1.17
N ALA A 18 -17.15 10.11 -0.05
CA ALA A 18 -16.26 11.18 0.42
C ALA A 18 -14.90 10.60 0.79
N SER A 19 -13.82 11.27 0.39
CA SER A 19 -12.46 10.89 0.77
C SER A 19 -12.11 11.33 2.18
N ASP A 20 -12.49 12.56 2.54
CA ASP A 20 -12.11 13.16 3.81
C ASP A 20 -13.27 14.00 4.38
N ILE A 21 -13.38 14.04 5.71
CA ILE A 21 -14.31 14.83 6.50
C ILE A 21 -13.49 15.80 7.35
N PHE A 22 -13.93 17.05 7.47
CA PHE A 22 -13.25 18.09 8.23
C PHE A 22 -14.17 18.66 9.30
N ILE A 23 -13.73 18.59 10.56
CA ILE A 23 -14.39 19.16 11.74
C ILE A 23 -13.48 20.25 12.27
N ILE A 24 -13.78 21.51 11.93
CA ILE A 24 -12.90 22.65 12.21
C ILE A 24 -13.75 23.83 12.69
N ALA A 25 -13.39 24.42 13.83
CA ALA A 25 -14.07 25.60 14.36
C ALA A 25 -13.94 26.78 13.38
N GLY A 26 -15.04 27.50 13.22
CA GLY A 26 -15.11 28.63 12.29
C GLY A 26 -15.57 28.26 10.89
N ARG A 27 -15.87 27.00 10.61
CA ARG A 27 -16.36 26.50 9.33
C ARG A 27 -17.53 25.51 9.57
N PRO A 28 -18.50 25.37 8.63
CA PRO A 28 -19.45 24.29 8.69
C PRO A 28 -18.76 22.93 8.56
N LEU A 29 -19.39 21.83 9.00
CA LEU A 29 -18.95 20.47 8.68
C LEU A 29 -18.64 20.40 7.18
N SER A 30 -17.49 19.87 6.81
CA SER A 30 -17.05 19.86 5.43
C SER A 30 -16.63 18.45 5.01
N VAL A 31 -16.91 18.09 3.77
CA VAL A 31 -16.49 16.82 3.16
C VAL A 31 -15.78 17.09 1.85
N LYS A 32 -14.87 16.21 1.50
CA LYS A 32 -14.19 16.21 0.19
C LYS A 32 -14.73 15.06 -0.64
N ILE A 33 -15.39 15.37 -1.76
CA ILE A 33 -15.95 14.41 -2.72
C ILE A 33 -15.38 14.76 -4.09
N ASP A 34 -14.77 13.80 -4.78
CA ASP A 34 -14.12 13.99 -6.10
C ASP A 34 -13.17 15.20 -6.13
N GLY A 35 -12.38 15.35 -5.05
CA GLY A 35 -11.43 16.45 -4.90
C GLY A 35 -12.04 17.81 -4.55
N LYS A 36 -13.38 17.96 -4.52
CA LYS A 36 -14.08 19.22 -4.24
C LYS A 36 -14.60 19.24 -2.80
N LEU A 37 -14.51 20.40 -2.14
CA LEU A 37 -15.03 20.61 -0.80
C LEU A 37 -16.50 21.04 -0.86
N SER A 38 -17.34 20.32 -0.11
CA SER A 38 -18.74 20.66 0.16
C SER A 38 -18.96 20.88 1.66
N THR A 39 -19.88 21.78 2.01
CA THR A 39 -20.13 22.16 3.41
C THR A 39 -21.58 21.84 3.82
N TYR A 40 -21.78 21.50 5.10
CA TYR A 40 -23.07 21.13 5.67
C TYR A 40 -23.36 21.84 6.97
N GLY A 41 -24.60 22.31 7.10
CA GLY A 41 -25.08 22.97 8.31
C GLY A 41 -24.50 24.35 8.52
N GLU A 42 -24.55 24.80 9.77
CA GLU A 42 -24.06 26.09 10.19
C GLU A 42 -22.57 26.03 10.58
N LYS A 43 -21.98 27.21 10.74
CA LYS A 43 -20.60 27.38 11.16
C LYS A 43 -20.40 26.82 12.58
N LEU A 44 -19.47 25.90 12.73
CA LEU A 44 -19.13 25.30 14.02
C LEU A 44 -18.43 26.30 14.93
N MET A 45 -18.86 26.37 16.17
CA MET A 45 -18.15 27.08 17.22
C MET A 45 -17.18 26.12 17.94
N PRO A 46 -16.21 26.61 18.74
CA PRO A 46 -15.27 25.74 19.47
C PRO A 46 -15.97 24.70 20.35
N ALA A 47 -17.10 25.01 20.95
CA ALA A 47 -17.89 24.07 21.76
C ALA A 47 -18.52 22.95 20.90
N ASP A 48 -18.91 23.26 19.66
CA ASP A 48 -19.49 22.28 18.74
C ASP A 48 -18.42 21.27 18.29
N THR A 49 -17.21 21.75 17.97
CA THR A 49 -16.10 20.86 17.59
C THR A 49 -15.68 19.96 18.75
N ASP A 50 -15.64 20.46 20.00
CA ASP A 50 -15.37 19.64 21.18
C ASP A 50 -16.44 18.53 21.34
N ALA A 51 -17.72 18.88 21.24
CA ALA A 51 -18.82 17.91 21.36
C ALA A 51 -18.78 16.84 20.26
N LEU A 52 -18.53 17.23 19.01
CA LEU A 52 -18.45 16.29 17.88
C LEU A 52 -17.23 15.36 17.99
N ILE A 53 -16.07 15.85 18.41
CA ILE A 53 -14.87 15.05 18.59
C ILE A 53 -15.06 14.04 19.73
N ARG A 54 -15.68 14.43 20.84
CA ARG A 54 -16.02 13.48 21.91
C ARG A 54 -16.97 12.37 21.45
N GLN A 55 -17.94 12.66 20.57
CA GLN A 55 -18.78 11.62 19.96
C GLN A 55 -17.93 10.65 19.12
N ILE A 56 -16.93 11.13 18.37
CA ILE A 56 -16.00 10.27 17.61
C ILE A 56 -15.23 9.34 18.53
N TYR A 57 -14.70 9.86 19.66
CA TYR A 57 -14.00 9.03 20.65
C TYR A 57 -14.91 7.98 21.29
N GLN A 58 -16.20 8.29 21.49
CA GLN A 58 -17.21 7.31 21.95
C GLN A 58 -17.44 6.22 20.90
N LEU A 59 -17.58 6.58 19.62
CA LEU A 59 -17.72 5.61 18.51
C LEU A 59 -16.48 4.74 18.33
N ALA A 60 -15.32 5.24 18.70
CA ALA A 60 -14.04 4.53 18.68
C ALA A 60 -13.87 3.65 19.95
N ASN A 61 -14.89 2.84 20.29
CA ASN A 61 -14.90 1.95 21.44
C ASN A 61 -14.63 2.66 22.79
N ASN A 62 -15.17 3.86 22.98
CA ASN A 62 -14.94 4.70 24.15
C ASN A 62 -13.43 4.95 24.39
N ARG A 63 -12.69 5.26 23.31
CA ARG A 63 -11.28 5.62 23.41
C ARG A 63 -11.07 6.73 24.42
N ASN A 64 -10.04 6.62 25.26
CA ASN A 64 -9.73 7.67 26.23
C ASN A 64 -9.21 8.93 25.52
N ILE A 65 -9.91 10.04 25.70
CA ILE A 65 -9.57 11.34 25.11
C ILE A 65 -8.51 12.12 25.91
N ASP A 66 -8.22 11.73 27.16
CA ASP A 66 -7.35 12.50 28.07
C ASP A 66 -5.93 12.66 27.50
N SER A 67 -5.39 11.63 26.86
CA SER A 67 -4.08 11.71 26.19
C SER A 67 -4.08 12.82 25.15
N PHE A 68 -5.06 12.85 24.26
CA PHE A 68 -5.23 13.89 23.24
C PHE A 68 -5.38 15.29 23.86
N LEU A 69 -6.18 15.42 24.92
CA LEU A 69 -6.34 16.69 25.60
C LEU A 69 -5.03 17.23 26.21
N ASN A 70 -4.10 16.35 26.58
CA ASN A 70 -2.80 16.71 27.13
C ASN A 70 -1.73 16.95 26.04
N THR A 71 -1.66 16.08 25.00
CA THR A 71 -0.63 16.15 23.96
C THR A 71 -0.96 17.09 22.82
N GLY A 72 -2.26 17.24 22.51
CA GLY A 72 -2.74 18.08 21.41
C GLY A 72 -2.90 17.38 20.07
N ASP A 73 -2.43 16.12 19.92
CA ASP A 73 -2.52 15.31 18.71
C ASP A 73 -2.88 13.87 19.06
N ASP A 74 -3.73 13.23 18.23
CA ASP A 74 -4.03 11.80 18.30
C ASP A 74 -4.37 11.27 16.90
N ASP A 75 -3.90 10.07 16.57
CA ASP A 75 -4.19 9.38 15.30
C ASP A 75 -4.70 7.97 15.62
N PHE A 76 -5.89 7.64 15.14
CA PHE A 76 -6.54 6.36 15.40
C PHE A 76 -7.56 6.02 14.33
N SER A 77 -7.93 4.74 14.27
CA SER A 77 -9.00 4.27 13.38
C SER A 77 -10.14 3.65 14.16
N PHE A 78 -11.33 3.70 13.61
CA PHE A 78 -12.50 2.96 14.11
C PHE A 78 -13.39 2.51 12.96
N SER A 79 -14.18 1.46 13.21
CA SER A 79 -15.13 0.93 12.23
C SER A 79 -16.55 1.14 12.71
N VAL A 80 -17.43 1.53 11.78
CA VAL A 80 -18.87 1.52 11.98
C VAL A 80 -19.43 0.33 11.21
N PRO A 81 -19.96 -0.70 11.91
CA PRO A 81 -20.48 -1.92 11.28
C PRO A 81 -21.48 -1.61 10.17
N GLY A 82 -21.31 -2.23 9.01
CA GLY A 82 -22.19 -2.04 7.85
C GLY A 82 -22.01 -0.73 7.09
N LEU A 83 -21.10 0.15 7.52
CA LEU A 83 -20.90 1.46 6.91
C LEU A 83 -19.51 1.62 6.31
N SER A 84 -18.48 1.76 7.14
CA SER A 84 -17.10 2.00 6.69
C SER A 84 -16.11 1.93 7.86
N ARG A 85 -14.80 1.99 7.55
CA ARG A 85 -13.74 2.29 8.51
C ARG A 85 -13.32 3.75 8.35
N PHE A 86 -12.98 4.39 9.44
CA PHE A 86 -12.62 5.80 9.50
C PHE A 86 -11.27 5.95 10.20
N ARG A 87 -10.33 6.65 9.55
CA ARG A 87 -9.08 7.07 10.21
C ARG A 87 -9.22 8.52 10.63
N VAL A 88 -8.99 8.78 11.89
CA VAL A 88 -9.12 10.09 12.53
C VAL A 88 -7.74 10.62 12.86
N ASN A 89 -7.42 11.81 12.38
CA ASN A 89 -6.37 12.64 12.94
C ASN A 89 -7.03 13.80 13.70
N ALA A 90 -6.99 13.72 15.02
CA ALA A 90 -7.48 14.76 15.91
C ALA A 90 -6.33 15.66 16.34
N TYR A 91 -6.52 16.97 16.32
CA TYR A 91 -5.49 17.94 16.65
C TYR A 91 -6.05 19.21 17.28
N ARG A 92 -5.18 19.97 17.93
CA ARG A 92 -5.52 21.32 18.44
C ARG A 92 -5.07 22.38 17.49
N GLN A 93 -5.95 23.36 17.21
CA GLN A 93 -5.58 24.58 16.52
C GLN A 93 -6.23 25.81 17.19
N ARG A 94 -5.45 26.86 17.45
CA ARG A 94 -5.94 28.14 18.02
C ARG A 94 -6.83 27.95 19.25
N GLY A 95 -6.48 26.99 20.11
CA GLY A 95 -7.21 26.68 21.33
C GLY A 95 -8.47 25.84 21.16
N SER A 96 -8.89 25.49 19.94
CA SER A 96 -10.03 24.62 19.65
C SER A 96 -9.59 23.24 19.25
N LEU A 97 -10.45 22.23 19.50
CA LEU A 97 -10.25 20.89 18.97
C LEU A 97 -10.69 20.85 17.49
N ALA A 98 -9.96 20.10 16.70
CA ALA A 98 -10.24 19.87 15.29
C ALA A 98 -9.95 18.40 14.92
N ALA A 99 -10.56 17.91 13.83
CA ALA A 99 -10.28 16.59 13.30
C ALA A 99 -10.40 16.57 11.78
N VAL A 100 -9.53 15.78 11.16
CA VAL A 100 -9.69 15.31 9.79
C VAL A 100 -9.92 13.80 9.84
N ILE A 101 -10.99 13.35 9.18
CA ILE A 101 -11.38 11.94 9.17
C ILE A 101 -11.33 11.45 7.74
N ARG A 102 -10.48 10.47 7.45
CA ARG A 102 -10.45 9.77 6.18
C ARG A 102 -11.47 8.64 6.18
N VAL A 103 -12.27 8.56 5.13
CA VAL A 103 -13.22 7.47 4.90
C VAL A 103 -12.52 6.38 4.12
N ILE A 104 -12.46 5.16 4.67
CA ILE A 104 -11.85 4.00 4.03
C ILE A 104 -12.97 3.16 3.42
N ALA A 105 -13.11 3.20 2.10
CA ALA A 105 -14.17 2.51 1.39
C ALA A 105 -14.02 0.98 1.43
N PHE A 106 -15.15 0.26 1.40
CA PHE A 106 -15.18 -1.20 1.23
C PHE A 106 -14.99 -1.65 -0.22
N GLU A 107 -14.98 -0.71 -1.16
CA GLU A 107 -14.78 -1.03 -2.58
C GLU A 107 -13.30 -1.28 -2.85
N LEU A 108 -13.01 -2.49 -3.28
CA LEU A 108 -11.66 -2.86 -3.70
C LEU A 108 -11.37 -2.32 -5.11
N PRO A 109 -10.13 -1.98 -5.39
CA PRO A 109 -9.75 -1.49 -6.71
C PRO A 109 -9.87 -2.61 -7.75
N ASN A 110 -10.42 -2.27 -8.92
CA ASN A 110 -10.51 -3.20 -10.04
C ASN A 110 -9.22 -3.13 -10.89
N PRO A 111 -8.47 -4.24 -11.01
CA PRO A 111 -7.20 -4.24 -11.74
C PRO A 111 -7.35 -3.91 -13.23
N ASP A 112 -8.47 -4.28 -13.88
CA ASP A 112 -8.71 -3.99 -15.28
C ASP A 112 -8.94 -2.49 -15.51
N ILE A 113 -9.73 -1.84 -14.65
CA ILE A 113 -9.97 -0.39 -14.70
C ILE A 113 -8.67 0.38 -14.45
N LEU A 114 -7.82 -0.13 -13.55
CA LEU A 114 -6.53 0.47 -13.22
C LEU A 114 -5.43 0.11 -14.22
N HIS A 115 -5.74 -0.70 -15.24
CA HIS A 115 -4.77 -1.17 -16.22
C HIS A 115 -3.55 -1.87 -15.59
N ILE A 116 -3.76 -2.65 -14.51
CA ILE A 116 -2.72 -3.48 -13.92
C ILE A 116 -2.54 -4.71 -14.81
N PRO A 117 -1.35 -4.93 -15.41
CA PRO A 117 -1.17 -5.99 -16.39
C PRO A 117 -1.17 -7.38 -15.75
N GLU A 118 -1.49 -8.41 -16.55
CA GLU A 118 -1.53 -9.81 -16.10
C GLU A 118 -0.16 -10.29 -15.57
N ASP A 119 0.95 -9.77 -16.09
CA ASP A 119 2.30 -10.07 -15.59
C ASP A 119 2.43 -9.73 -14.09
N VAL A 120 1.77 -8.67 -13.63
CA VAL A 120 1.66 -8.29 -12.23
C VAL A 120 0.67 -9.19 -11.50
N MET A 121 -0.56 -9.31 -12.03
CA MET A 121 -1.63 -10.03 -11.36
C MET A 121 -1.34 -11.52 -11.18
N SER A 122 -0.65 -12.16 -12.13
CA SER A 122 -0.24 -13.57 -12.02
C SER A 122 0.82 -13.84 -10.94
N THR A 123 1.39 -12.80 -10.30
CA THR A 123 2.22 -13.01 -9.11
C THR A 123 1.41 -13.45 -7.88
N ALA A 124 0.11 -13.27 -7.87
CA ALA A 124 -0.82 -13.81 -6.88
C ALA A 124 -0.89 -15.36 -6.91
N ASP A 125 -0.49 -15.99 -8.02
CA ASP A 125 -0.54 -17.45 -8.17
C ASP A 125 0.59 -18.17 -7.42
N PHE A 126 1.59 -17.46 -6.94
CA PHE A 126 2.60 -18.05 -6.04
C PHE A 126 1.95 -18.51 -4.74
N THR A 127 2.38 -19.68 -4.26
CA THR A 127 1.86 -20.25 -3.01
C THR A 127 2.79 -20.09 -1.83
N LYS A 128 4.05 -19.75 -2.07
CA LYS A 128 5.09 -19.54 -1.06
C LYS A 128 6.19 -18.62 -1.59
N GLY A 129 7.02 -18.13 -0.68
CA GLY A 129 8.13 -17.25 -1.00
C GLY A 129 7.76 -15.79 -0.79
N MET A 130 8.42 -14.88 -1.47
CA MET A 130 8.27 -13.43 -1.26
C MET A 130 8.00 -12.71 -2.58
N VAL A 131 6.97 -11.91 -2.62
CA VAL A 131 6.63 -10.98 -3.71
C VAL A 131 6.70 -9.55 -3.15
N LEU A 132 7.46 -8.70 -3.82
CA LEU A 132 7.69 -7.32 -3.39
C LEU A 132 7.06 -6.34 -4.38
N VAL A 133 6.25 -5.41 -3.87
CA VAL A 133 5.71 -4.28 -4.65
C VAL A 133 6.46 -3.03 -4.24
N THR A 134 7.19 -2.42 -5.14
CA THR A 134 8.13 -1.33 -4.83
C THR A 134 7.84 -0.07 -5.65
N GLY A 135 8.35 1.07 -5.19
CA GLY A 135 8.15 2.36 -5.87
C GLY A 135 8.04 3.52 -4.87
N PRO A 136 8.06 4.76 -5.34
CA PRO A 136 7.99 5.94 -4.48
C PRO A 136 6.67 6.00 -3.69
N ALA A 137 6.61 6.87 -2.69
CA ALA A 137 5.37 7.17 -1.98
C ALA A 137 4.31 7.69 -2.98
N GLY A 138 3.07 7.22 -2.83
CA GLY A 138 1.98 7.61 -3.73
C GLY A 138 2.00 6.95 -5.11
N SER A 139 2.85 5.93 -5.36
CA SER A 139 2.87 5.21 -6.64
C SER A 139 1.78 4.14 -6.79
N GLY A 140 0.89 3.96 -5.81
CA GLY A 140 -0.21 2.99 -5.87
C GLY A 140 0.14 1.57 -5.42
N LYS A 141 1.23 1.39 -4.64
CA LYS A 141 1.65 0.06 -4.13
C LYS A 141 0.56 -0.65 -3.36
N SER A 142 -0.07 0.04 -2.39
CA SER A 142 -1.15 -0.52 -1.57
C SER A 142 -2.35 -0.95 -2.43
N THR A 143 -2.67 -0.17 -3.46
CA THR A 143 -3.71 -0.48 -4.44
C THR A 143 -3.39 -1.78 -5.19
N THR A 144 -2.17 -1.92 -5.68
CA THR A 144 -1.72 -3.14 -6.37
C THR A 144 -1.71 -4.34 -5.42
N MET A 145 -1.22 -4.17 -4.19
CA MET A 145 -1.25 -5.24 -3.18
C MET A 145 -2.68 -5.65 -2.83
N ALA A 146 -3.62 -4.69 -2.73
CA ALA A 146 -5.03 -5.00 -2.50
C ALA A 146 -5.63 -5.83 -3.64
N CYS A 147 -5.31 -5.53 -4.91
CA CYS A 147 -5.71 -6.34 -6.05
C CYS A 147 -5.13 -7.76 -6.00
N LEU A 148 -3.85 -7.91 -5.59
CA LEU A 148 -3.22 -9.22 -5.43
C LEU A 148 -3.89 -10.05 -4.32
N VAL A 149 -4.15 -9.43 -3.16
CA VAL A 149 -4.87 -10.07 -2.04
C VAL A 149 -6.27 -10.48 -2.47
N ASP A 150 -6.97 -9.63 -3.18
CA ASP A 150 -8.32 -9.91 -3.68
C ASP A 150 -8.32 -11.09 -4.67
N LYS A 151 -7.39 -11.12 -5.63
CA LYS A 151 -7.21 -12.26 -6.55
C LYS A 151 -6.93 -13.56 -5.78
N ILE A 152 -6.07 -13.54 -4.76
CA ILE A 152 -5.80 -14.70 -3.91
C ILE A 152 -7.07 -15.15 -3.19
N ASN A 153 -7.78 -14.20 -2.57
CA ASN A 153 -9.01 -14.46 -1.82
C ASN A 153 -10.11 -15.14 -2.65
N HIS A 154 -10.21 -14.80 -3.94
CA HIS A 154 -11.18 -15.39 -4.87
C HIS A 154 -10.70 -16.68 -5.55
N SER A 155 -9.37 -16.95 -5.60
CA SER A 155 -8.81 -18.05 -6.39
C SER A 155 -8.58 -19.34 -5.59
N ARG A 156 -8.27 -19.26 -4.31
CA ARG A 156 -7.91 -20.42 -3.48
C ARG A 156 -8.39 -20.29 -2.04
N GLU A 157 -8.47 -21.45 -1.35
CA GLU A 157 -8.78 -21.50 0.07
C GLU A 157 -7.53 -21.27 0.90
N GLY A 158 -7.67 -20.61 2.07
CA GLY A 158 -6.56 -20.37 2.98
C GLY A 158 -6.83 -19.25 3.98
N HIS A 159 -5.80 -18.86 4.71
CA HIS A 159 -5.83 -17.75 5.66
C HIS A 159 -4.86 -16.66 5.24
N ILE A 160 -5.40 -15.50 4.89
CA ILE A 160 -4.65 -14.29 4.58
C ILE A 160 -4.60 -13.42 5.82
N ILE A 161 -3.42 -13.04 6.27
CA ILE A 161 -3.26 -12.08 7.37
C ILE A 161 -2.56 -10.84 6.84
N THR A 162 -3.15 -9.66 7.02
CA THR A 162 -2.53 -8.39 6.66
C THR A 162 -2.11 -7.63 7.91
N LEU A 163 -0.92 -7.03 7.85
CA LEU A 163 -0.32 -6.18 8.88
C LEU A 163 -0.01 -4.85 8.20
N GLU A 164 -0.75 -3.80 8.55
CA GLU A 164 -0.74 -2.53 7.81
C GLU A 164 -0.69 -1.31 8.75
N ASP A 165 -0.15 -0.20 8.27
CA ASP A 165 -0.04 1.07 9.01
C ASP A 165 -0.29 2.28 8.09
N PRO A 166 -1.56 2.71 7.99
CA PRO A 166 -2.81 2.08 8.41
C PRO A 166 -3.39 1.12 7.38
N LEU A 167 -4.58 0.53 7.69
CA LEU A 167 -5.39 -0.17 6.69
C LEU A 167 -5.90 0.81 5.64
N GLU A 168 -5.60 0.55 4.35
CA GLU A 168 -6.08 1.38 3.23
C GLU A 168 -7.30 0.77 2.52
N TYR A 169 -7.42 -0.56 2.52
CA TYR A 169 -8.50 -1.30 1.89
C TYR A 169 -9.06 -2.36 2.84
N LEU A 170 -10.36 -2.61 2.75
CA LEU A 170 -11.02 -3.63 3.57
C LEU A 170 -11.41 -4.83 2.71
N HIS A 171 -10.85 -5.97 3.03
CA HIS A 171 -11.14 -7.23 2.36
C HIS A 171 -12.26 -7.98 3.08
N ARG A 172 -13.22 -8.51 2.31
CA ARG A 172 -14.23 -9.44 2.82
C ARG A 172 -13.67 -10.87 2.77
N HIS A 173 -14.16 -11.72 3.65
CA HIS A 173 -13.92 -13.16 3.49
C HIS A 173 -14.65 -13.64 2.23
N ASP A 174 -13.97 -14.47 1.42
CA ASP A 174 -14.59 -15.22 0.33
C ASP A 174 -14.13 -16.67 0.43
N ARG A 175 -13.22 -17.14 -0.41
CA ARG A 175 -12.63 -18.47 -0.29
C ARG A 175 -11.56 -18.52 0.79
N CYS A 176 -10.92 -17.39 1.07
CA CYS A 176 -10.00 -17.25 2.21
C CYS A 176 -10.69 -16.66 3.43
N ILE A 177 -10.18 -17.00 4.61
CA ILE A 177 -10.35 -16.18 5.81
C ILE A 177 -9.36 -15.03 5.68
N VAL A 178 -9.82 -13.79 5.85
CA VAL A 178 -8.94 -12.60 5.80
C VAL A 178 -8.94 -11.93 7.16
N SER A 179 -7.79 -11.90 7.81
CA SER A 179 -7.58 -11.22 9.09
C SER A 179 -6.71 -9.99 8.87
N GLN A 180 -7.27 -8.81 9.01
CA GLN A 180 -6.55 -7.55 8.84
C GLN A 180 -6.25 -6.93 10.20
N ARG A 181 -4.99 -6.55 10.42
CA ARG A 181 -4.53 -5.97 11.68
C ARG A 181 -3.78 -4.66 11.42
N GLU A 182 -4.23 -3.61 12.06
CA GLU A 182 -3.62 -2.29 11.98
C GLU A 182 -2.58 -2.10 13.08
N ILE A 183 -1.39 -1.64 12.69
CA ILE A 183 -0.31 -1.33 13.65
C ILE A 183 -0.74 -0.16 14.53
N CYS A 184 -0.28 -0.16 15.79
CA CYS A 184 -0.65 0.78 16.85
C CYS A 184 -2.14 0.75 17.27
N THR A 185 -3.01 0.04 16.55
CA THR A 185 -4.43 -0.12 16.90
C THR A 185 -4.71 -1.55 17.39
N ASP A 186 -4.41 -2.55 16.56
CA ASP A 186 -4.68 -3.97 16.84
C ASP A 186 -3.43 -4.71 17.33
N THR A 187 -2.26 -4.13 17.12
CA THR A 187 -0.96 -4.70 17.46
C THR A 187 0.08 -3.60 17.65
N GLU A 188 1.12 -3.89 18.43
CA GLU A 188 2.13 -2.90 18.82
C GLU A 188 3.04 -2.47 17.66
N SER A 189 3.53 -3.43 16.86
CA SER A 189 4.49 -3.18 15.79
C SER A 189 4.46 -4.26 14.72
N TYR A 190 5.07 -4.01 13.56
CA TYR A 190 5.21 -4.99 12.50
C TYR A 190 5.92 -6.26 12.97
N LEU A 191 7.04 -6.13 13.69
CA LEU A 191 7.81 -7.27 14.16
C LEU A 191 7.04 -8.14 15.15
N VAL A 192 6.41 -7.51 16.15
CA VAL A 192 5.61 -8.22 17.17
C VAL A 192 4.46 -8.96 16.51
N SER A 193 3.74 -8.28 15.61
CA SER A 193 2.60 -8.88 14.93
C SER A 193 3.02 -9.98 13.95
N LEU A 194 4.10 -9.82 13.21
CA LEU A 194 4.61 -10.84 12.30
C LEU A 194 4.98 -12.13 13.05
N ARG A 195 5.72 -12.00 14.16
CA ARG A 195 6.06 -13.14 15.03
C ARG A 195 4.81 -13.86 15.61
N ALA A 196 3.78 -13.08 15.95
CA ALA A 196 2.50 -13.64 16.41
C ALA A 196 1.75 -14.35 15.29
N THR A 197 1.73 -13.75 14.10
CA THR A 197 1.05 -14.26 12.90
C THR A 197 1.52 -15.65 12.51
N LEU A 198 2.80 -15.99 12.66
CA LEU A 198 3.34 -17.31 12.37
C LEU A 198 2.71 -18.44 13.21
N ARG A 199 1.98 -18.11 14.29
CA ARG A 199 1.23 -19.07 15.12
C ARG A 199 -0.29 -19.05 14.88
N GLN A 200 -0.73 -18.31 13.84
CA GLN A 200 -2.14 -18.11 13.49
C GLN A 200 -2.54 -18.88 12.22
N SER A 201 -1.75 -19.89 11.83
CA SER A 201 -1.97 -20.70 10.63
C SER A 201 -2.15 -19.86 9.35
N PRO A 202 -1.24 -18.93 9.02
CA PRO A 202 -1.32 -18.15 7.81
C PRO A 202 -0.86 -18.96 6.59
N ASP A 203 -1.51 -18.76 5.44
CA ASP A 203 -0.99 -19.18 4.13
C ASP A 203 -0.33 -18.00 3.43
N VAL A 204 -0.91 -16.81 3.60
CA VAL A 204 -0.42 -15.56 3.02
C VAL A 204 -0.31 -14.50 4.11
N ILE A 205 0.82 -13.79 4.14
CA ILE A 205 1.05 -12.66 5.03
C ILE A 205 1.36 -11.43 4.19
N LEU A 206 0.53 -10.40 4.30
CA LEU A 206 0.84 -9.09 3.76
C LEU A 206 1.46 -8.24 4.86
N LEU A 207 2.68 -7.75 4.60
CA LEU A 207 3.34 -6.72 5.40
C LEU A 207 3.25 -5.41 4.63
N GLY A 208 2.61 -4.40 5.17
CA GLY A 208 2.47 -3.09 4.53
C GLY A 208 3.82 -2.59 4.03
N GLU A 209 4.84 -2.68 4.86
CA GLU A 209 6.23 -2.37 4.50
C GLU A 209 7.25 -3.08 5.39
N MET A 210 8.49 -3.21 4.89
CA MET A 210 9.64 -3.71 5.63
C MET A 210 10.72 -2.62 5.72
N ARG A 211 10.92 -2.05 6.93
CA ARG A 211 11.86 -0.93 7.13
C ARG A 211 13.15 -1.33 7.83
N ASP A 212 13.08 -2.32 8.71
CA ASP A 212 14.17 -2.72 9.59
C ASP A 212 14.65 -4.16 9.33
N TYR A 213 15.86 -4.46 9.75
CA TYR A 213 16.50 -5.74 9.51
C TYR A 213 15.76 -6.90 10.18
N GLU A 214 15.20 -6.72 11.38
CA GLU A 214 14.52 -7.78 12.11
C GLU A 214 13.22 -8.19 11.44
N THR A 215 12.45 -7.22 10.94
CA THR A 215 11.23 -7.45 10.17
C THR A 215 11.55 -8.17 8.85
N ILE A 216 12.59 -7.72 8.12
CA ILE A 216 13.02 -8.35 6.87
C ILE A 216 13.47 -9.80 7.13
N GLN A 217 14.30 -10.04 8.14
CA GLN A 217 14.78 -11.37 8.46
C GLN A 217 13.65 -12.32 8.87
N THR A 218 12.70 -11.84 9.68
CA THR A 218 11.53 -12.62 10.10
C THR A 218 10.64 -12.96 8.92
N ALA A 219 10.41 -12.01 7.99
CA ALA A 219 9.64 -12.24 6.77
C ALA A 219 10.31 -13.25 5.84
N MET A 220 11.64 -13.18 5.67
CA MET A 220 12.40 -14.16 4.88
C MET A 220 12.30 -15.55 5.49
N THR A 221 12.41 -15.68 6.82
CA THR A 221 12.24 -16.95 7.53
C THR A 221 10.83 -17.53 7.36
N ALA A 222 9.79 -16.67 7.40
CA ALA A 222 8.42 -17.09 7.13
C ALA A 222 8.27 -17.60 5.67
N ALA A 223 8.88 -16.92 4.71
CA ALA A 223 8.89 -17.36 3.31
C ALA A 223 9.60 -18.72 3.11
N GLU A 224 10.71 -18.96 3.83
CA GLU A 224 11.42 -20.26 3.81
C GLU A 224 10.58 -21.40 4.39
N THR A 225 9.77 -21.09 5.40
CA THR A 225 8.92 -22.11 6.07
C THR A 225 7.60 -22.35 5.33
N GLY A 226 7.42 -21.78 4.14
CA GLY A 226 6.35 -22.15 3.22
C GLY A 226 5.21 -21.15 3.09
N HIS A 227 5.30 -19.98 3.73
CA HIS A 227 4.31 -18.91 3.61
C HIS A 227 4.56 -18.04 2.37
N LEU A 228 3.50 -17.50 1.79
CA LEU A 228 3.61 -16.41 0.81
C LEU A 228 3.66 -15.06 1.54
N ILE A 229 4.73 -14.33 1.33
CA ILE A 229 4.90 -12.97 1.86
C ILE A 229 4.68 -11.96 0.73
N LEU A 230 3.73 -11.07 0.92
CA LEU A 230 3.55 -9.87 0.11
C LEU A 230 4.03 -8.67 0.91
N SER A 231 4.89 -7.83 0.36
CA SER A 231 5.34 -6.63 1.09
C SER A 231 5.74 -5.50 0.16
N SER A 232 5.92 -4.30 0.72
CA SER A 232 6.37 -3.15 -0.05
C SER A 232 7.68 -2.55 0.45
N LEU A 233 8.39 -1.90 -0.49
CA LEU A 233 9.53 -1.03 -0.23
C LEU A 233 9.42 0.26 -1.07
N HIS A 234 10.21 1.29 -0.69
CA HIS A 234 10.20 2.59 -1.38
C HIS A 234 11.29 2.72 -2.45
N THR A 235 11.86 1.62 -2.90
CA THR A 235 12.88 1.58 -3.95
C THR A 235 12.27 1.57 -5.35
N ILE A 236 13.01 2.06 -6.34
CA ILE A 236 12.65 1.99 -7.76
C ILE A 236 13.60 0.98 -8.43
N GLY A 237 13.02 0.01 -9.14
CA GLY A 237 13.74 -1.03 -9.85
C GLY A 237 14.08 -2.25 -8.99
N ALA A 238 14.03 -3.44 -9.62
CA ALA A 238 14.22 -4.71 -8.94
C ALA A 238 15.66 -4.88 -8.41
N ALA A 239 16.67 -4.49 -9.20
CA ALA A 239 18.08 -4.56 -8.80
C ALA A 239 18.34 -3.72 -7.55
N ASN A 240 17.86 -2.47 -7.52
CA ASN A 240 17.99 -1.57 -6.36
C ASN A 240 17.24 -2.09 -5.13
N THR A 241 16.10 -2.74 -5.33
CA THR A 241 15.32 -3.34 -4.25
C THR A 241 16.09 -4.46 -3.57
N ILE A 242 16.67 -5.36 -4.35
CA ILE A 242 17.50 -6.45 -3.84
C ILE A 242 18.72 -5.90 -3.10
N GLY A 243 19.43 -4.95 -3.70
CA GLY A 243 20.57 -4.27 -3.04
C GLY A 243 20.14 -3.67 -1.70
N ARG A 244 19.05 -2.91 -1.67
CA ARG A 244 18.54 -2.27 -0.46
C ARG A 244 18.22 -3.25 0.66
N ILE A 245 17.64 -4.41 0.34
CA ILE A 245 17.36 -5.45 1.35
C ILE A 245 18.66 -5.97 1.94
N VAL A 246 19.65 -6.25 1.11
CA VAL A 246 20.95 -6.77 1.57
C VAL A 246 21.72 -5.73 2.40
N ASP A 247 21.70 -4.46 1.98
CA ASP A 247 22.44 -3.36 2.61
C ASP A 247 21.92 -2.96 4.00
N VAL A 248 20.70 -3.38 4.38
CA VAL A 248 20.17 -3.17 5.74
C VAL A 248 20.93 -4.00 6.78
N PHE A 249 21.57 -5.09 6.35
CA PHE A 249 22.30 -6.00 7.24
C PHE A 249 23.79 -5.65 7.35
N GLU A 250 24.37 -6.03 8.49
CA GLU A 250 25.81 -5.88 8.71
C GLU A 250 26.62 -6.59 7.61
N PRO A 251 27.77 -6.03 7.17
CA PRO A 251 28.57 -6.59 6.08
C PRO A 251 28.92 -8.08 6.25
N SER A 252 29.11 -8.54 7.48
CA SER A 252 29.36 -9.94 7.81
C SER A 252 28.20 -10.88 7.50
N GLN A 253 26.97 -10.38 7.48
CA GLN A 253 25.74 -11.13 7.25
C GLN A 253 25.25 -11.06 5.81
N GLN A 254 25.64 -10.04 5.04
CA GLN A 254 25.10 -9.74 3.70
C GLN A 254 25.18 -10.94 2.74
N ARG A 255 26.28 -11.70 2.79
CA ARG A 255 26.43 -12.89 1.95
C ARG A 255 25.37 -13.96 2.26
N GLN A 256 25.13 -14.21 3.56
CA GLN A 256 24.11 -15.16 3.98
C GLN A 256 22.72 -14.70 3.58
N ILE A 257 22.42 -13.42 3.77
CA ILE A 257 21.15 -12.80 3.40
C ILE A 257 20.93 -12.88 1.88
N SER A 258 21.95 -12.63 1.06
CA SER A 258 21.85 -12.78 -0.40
C SER A 258 21.51 -14.21 -0.81
N ILE A 259 22.13 -15.21 -0.16
CA ILE A 259 21.80 -16.61 -0.40
C ILE A 259 20.35 -16.90 -0.04
N GLN A 260 19.92 -16.49 1.16
CA GLN A 260 18.58 -16.69 1.69
C GLN A 260 17.52 -16.00 0.79
N LEU A 261 17.74 -14.72 0.46
CA LEU A 261 16.86 -13.97 -0.46
C LEU A 261 16.76 -14.63 -1.82
N SER A 262 17.86 -15.16 -2.36
CA SER A 262 17.86 -15.88 -3.63
C SER A 262 17.02 -17.16 -3.64
N MET A 263 16.72 -17.72 -2.47
CA MET A 263 15.88 -18.93 -2.34
C MET A 263 14.40 -18.58 -2.18
N VAL A 264 14.07 -17.47 -1.51
CA VAL A 264 12.69 -17.15 -1.15
C VAL A 264 12.03 -16.12 -2.08
N LEU A 265 12.80 -15.23 -2.72
CA LEU A 265 12.25 -14.22 -3.62
C LEU A 265 11.58 -14.89 -4.81
N GLN A 266 10.37 -14.46 -5.17
CA GLN A 266 9.63 -14.95 -6.35
C GLN A 266 9.50 -13.86 -7.40
N ALA A 267 9.15 -12.65 -7.00
CA ALA A 267 9.02 -11.52 -7.91
C ALA A 267 9.28 -10.18 -7.21
N VAL A 268 9.72 -9.20 -8.00
CA VAL A 268 9.73 -7.78 -7.63
C VAL A 268 8.93 -7.02 -8.69
N ILE A 269 7.94 -6.28 -8.25
CA ILE A 269 7.07 -5.42 -9.05
C ILE A 269 7.43 -3.98 -8.70
N SER A 270 8.13 -3.28 -9.58
CA SER A 270 8.44 -1.86 -9.37
C SER A 270 7.40 -0.99 -10.09
N GLN A 271 6.78 -0.07 -9.38
CA GLN A 271 5.63 0.70 -9.85
C GLN A 271 5.88 2.20 -9.74
N GLN A 272 5.53 2.92 -10.79
CA GLN A 272 5.44 4.37 -10.82
C GLN A 272 4.07 4.82 -11.32
N LEU A 273 3.63 6.03 -10.96
CA LEU A 273 2.50 6.71 -11.58
C LEU A 273 3.05 7.79 -12.50
N VAL A 274 2.61 7.78 -13.75
CA VAL A 274 3.02 8.76 -14.75
C VAL A 274 1.81 9.50 -15.29
N PRO A 275 1.92 10.81 -15.59
CA PRO A 275 0.82 11.54 -16.21
C PRO A 275 0.58 11.07 -17.65
N ASP A 276 -0.67 10.79 -17.99
CA ASP A 276 -1.10 10.54 -19.36
C ASP A 276 -1.28 11.87 -20.14
N VAL A 277 -1.68 11.76 -21.41
CA VAL A 277 -1.91 12.94 -22.27
C VAL A 277 -3.10 13.81 -21.84
N GLU A 278 -4.00 13.29 -21.02
CA GLU A 278 -5.16 13.98 -20.46
C GLU A 278 -4.88 14.58 -19.07
N GLY A 279 -3.70 14.29 -18.49
CA GLY A 279 -3.28 14.74 -17.17
C GLY A 279 -3.69 13.83 -16.03
N HIS A 280 -4.24 12.64 -16.30
CA HIS A 280 -4.51 11.63 -15.29
C HIS A 280 -3.25 10.82 -14.99
N ASN A 281 -3.16 10.26 -13.78
CA ASN A 281 -2.07 9.37 -13.42
C ASN A 281 -2.39 7.93 -13.82
N ILE A 282 -1.50 7.30 -14.59
CA ILE A 282 -1.60 5.89 -14.96
C ILE A 282 -0.41 5.10 -14.39
N PRO A 283 -0.62 3.86 -13.94
CA PRO A 283 0.45 3.04 -13.39
C PRO A 283 1.34 2.48 -14.50
N VAL A 284 2.64 2.45 -14.24
CA VAL A 284 3.66 1.82 -15.09
C VAL A 284 4.46 0.86 -14.24
N PHE A 285 4.74 -0.31 -14.79
CA PHE A 285 5.33 -1.42 -14.05
C PHE A 285 6.63 -1.91 -14.69
N GLU A 286 7.59 -2.25 -13.82
CA GLU A 286 8.65 -3.20 -14.10
C GLU A 286 8.34 -4.48 -13.33
N VAL A 287 8.44 -5.62 -13.98
CA VAL A 287 8.21 -6.93 -13.37
C VAL A 287 9.43 -7.81 -13.54
N MET A 288 10.04 -8.18 -12.43
CA MET A 288 11.10 -9.19 -12.36
C MET A 288 10.51 -10.48 -11.76
N ARG A 289 10.72 -11.61 -12.42
CA ARG A 289 10.45 -12.94 -11.86
C ARG A 289 11.76 -13.68 -11.60
N LEU A 290 11.82 -14.38 -10.49
CA LEU A 290 13.02 -15.13 -10.16
C LEU A 290 13.18 -16.32 -11.10
N ASN A 291 14.23 -16.31 -11.89
CA ASN A 291 14.70 -17.44 -12.68
C ASN A 291 16.10 -17.91 -12.22
N PRO A 292 16.64 -19.02 -12.73
CA PRO A 292 17.96 -19.51 -12.33
C PRO A 292 19.09 -18.49 -12.53
N ALA A 293 19.03 -17.66 -13.58
CA ALA A 293 20.04 -16.64 -13.84
C ALA A 293 20.02 -15.54 -12.77
N ILE A 294 18.85 -14.97 -12.48
CA ILE A 294 18.68 -13.92 -11.47
C ILE A 294 19.02 -14.48 -10.07
N ARG A 295 18.62 -15.72 -9.78
CA ARG A 295 18.97 -16.39 -8.51
C ARG A 295 20.47 -16.43 -8.28
N ASN A 296 21.24 -16.80 -9.31
CA ASN A 296 22.70 -16.81 -9.26
C ASN A 296 23.29 -15.41 -9.11
N MET A 297 22.73 -14.41 -9.81
CA MET A 297 23.16 -13.02 -9.70
C MET A 297 22.96 -12.46 -8.28
N ILE A 298 21.83 -12.76 -7.63
CA ILE A 298 21.58 -12.36 -6.25
C ILE A 298 22.60 -13.02 -5.31
N ARG A 299 22.79 -14.35 -5.43
CA ARG A 299 23.70 -15.13 -4.58
C ARG A 299 25.14 -14.67 -4.73
N ASP A 300 25.56 -14.30 -5.95
CA ASP A 300 26.93 -13.90 -6.26
C ASP A 300 27.16 -12.37 -6.16
N ASN A 301 26.19 -11.62 -5.64
CA ASN A 301 26.18 -10.15 -5.51
C ASN A 301 26.42 -9.41 -6.87
N LYS A 302 25.84 -9.94 -7.96
CA LYS A 302 25.90 -9.36 -9.31
C LYS A 302 24.57 -8.70 -9.69
N VAL A 303 23.90 -8.07 -8.73
CA VAL A 303 22.54 -7.50 -8.90
C VAL A 303 22.46 -6.46 -10.02
N HIS A 304 23.56 -5.76 -10.32
CA HIS A 304 23.65 -4.79 -11.44
C HIS A 304 23.43 -5.38 -12.83
N GLN A 305 23.48 -6.71 -12.99
CA GLN A 305 23.24 -7.40 -14.26
C GLN A 305 21.76 -7.81 -14.44
N ILE A 306 20.93 -7.68 -13.40
CA ILE A 306 19.53 -8.13 -13.40
C ILE A 306 18.70 -7.39 -14.46
N ASP A 307 18.90 -6.09 -14.64
CA ASP A 307 18.14 -5.27 -15.60
C ASP A 307 18.29 -5.80 -17.04
N GLY A 308 19.48 -6.33 -17.39
CA GLY A 308 19.73 -6.98 -18.67
C GLY A 308 18.90 -8.26 -18.86
N VAL A 309 18.75 -9.05 -17.79
CA VAL A 309 17.92 -10.27 -17.81
C VAL A 309 16.44 -9.91 -17.91
N ILE A 310 15.96 -8.95 -17.13
CA ILE A 310 14.56 -8.48 -17.20
C ILE A 310 14.22 -8.07 -18.63
N SER A 311 15.08 -7.26 -19.26
CA SER A 311 14.86 -6.74 -20.61
C SER A 311 14.85 -7.83 -21.71
N SER A 312 15.50 -8.98 -21.48
CA SER A 312 15.60 -10.09 -22.45
C SER A 312 14.61 -11.24 -22.18
N SER A 313 13.94 -11.25 -21.02
CA SER A 313 13.10 -12.37 -20.57
C SER A 313 11.60 -12.05 -20.58
N ALA A 314 11.12 -11.31 -21.57
CA ALA A 314 9.70 -10.99 -21.73
C ALA A 314 8.81 -12.27 -21.84
N HIS A 315 9.34 -13.34 -22.42
CA HIS A 315 8.66 -14.64 -22.56
C HIS A 315 8.44 -15.36 -21.20
N GLU A 316 9.16 -14.96 -20.15
CA GLU A 316 8.99 -15.46 -18.78
C GLU A 316 8.06 -14.55 -17.95
N GLY A 317 7.33 -13.63 -18.56
CA GLY A 317 6.46 -12.66 -17.87
C GLY A 317 7.25 -11.56 -17.15
N MET A 318 8.45 -11.25 -17.63
CA MET A 318 9.23 -10.11 -17.16
C MET A 318 9.04 -8.90 -18.08
N ARG A 319 9.13 -7.70 -17.48
CA ARG A 319 8.94 -6.45 -18.20
C ARG A 319 9.82 -5.38 -17.58
N SER A 320 10.61 -4.68 -18.38
CA SER A 320 11.36 -3.54 -17.86
C SER A 320 10.50 -2.27 -17.84
N MET A 321 10.85 -1.32 -16.95
CA MET A 321 10.18 -0.02 -16.88
C MET A 321 10.19 0.70 -18.24
N ASP A 322 11.33 0.71 -18.93
CA ASP A 322 11.50 1.36 -20.23
C ASP A 322 10.64 0.72 -21.32
N GLN A 323 10.43 -0.60 -21.26
CA GLN A 323 9.54 -1.29 -22.19
C GLN A 323 8.08 -0.90 -21.96
N SER A 324 7.65 -0.82 -20.70
CA SER A 324 6.29 -0.38 -20.36
C SER A 324 6.03 1.06 -20.80
N LEU A 325 7.00 1.96 -20.58
CA LEU A 325 6.92 3.36 -21.04
C LEU A 325 6.87 3.45 -22.57
N LEU A 326 7.68 2.65 -23.29
CA LEU A 326 7.67 2.61 -24.74
C LEU A 326 6.32 2.14 -25.30
N GLU A 327 5.70 1.14 -24.67
CA GLU A 327 4.37 0.64 -25.06
C GLU A 327 3.30 1.72 -24.89
N LEU A 328 3.28 2.41 -23.76
CA LEU A 328 2.34 3.52 -23.50
C LEU A 328 2.55 4.68 -24.49
N PHE A 329 3.78 5.02 -24.82
CA PHE A 329 4.07 6.03 -25.82
C PHE A 329 3.55 5.60 -27.21
N ARG A 330 3.78 4.36 -27.64
CA ARG A 330 3.29 3.83 -28.92
C ARG A 330 1.76 3.79 -29.00
N GLN A 331 1.09 3.64 -27.86
CA GLN A 331 -0.36 3.73 -27.73
C GLN A 331 -0.86 5.19 -27.65
N ASN A 332 0.02 6.18 -27.76
CA ASN A 332 -0.27 7.61 -27.60
C ASN A 332 -0.91 7.96 -26.24
N ARG A 333 -0.64 7.17 -25.20
CA ARG A 333 -1.16 7.41 -23.86
C ARG A 333 -0.28 8.36 -23.05
N ILE A 334 1.01 8.43 -23.34
CA ILE A 334 1.97 9.35 -22.69
C ILE A 334 2.78 10.09 -23.73
N THR A 335 3.31 11.27 -23.35
CA THR A 335 4.21 12.03 -24.22
C THR A 335 5.63 11.48 -24.22
N LYS A 336 6.43 11.86 -25.20
CA LYS A 336 7.85 11.50 -25.26
C LYS A 336 8.62 12.03 -24.04
N GLU A 337 8.30 13.27 -23.60
CA GLU A 337 8.89 13.89 -22.43
C GLU A 337 8.57 13.08 -21.16
N THR A 338 7.30 12.65 -20.99
CA THR A 338 6.90 11.79 -19.88
C THR A 338 7.67 10.47 -19.91
N ALA A 339 7.75 9.80 -21.08
CA ALA A 339 8.49 8.54 -21.20
C ALA A 339 9.96 8.67 -20.79
N LEU A 340 10.64 9.73 -21.26
CA LEU A 340 12.05 9.96 -20.93
C LEU A 340 12.28 10.37 -19.46
N LYS A 341 11.35 11.11 -18.88
CA LYS A 341 11.43 11.56 -17.47
C LYS A 341 11.38 10.40 -16.48
N TYR A 342 10.59 9.37 -16.78
CA TYR A 342 10.37 8.24 -15.88
C TYR A 342 11.17 6.98 -16.25
N ALA A 343 11.98 7.05 -17.32
CA ALA A 343 12.80 5.95 -17.80
C ALA A 343 13.92 5.58 -16.82
N THR A 344 14.21 4.30 -16.72
CA THR A 344 15.40 3.78 -16.04
C THR A 344 16.67 4.09 -16.86
N ASN A 345 16.61 3.95 -18.19
CA ASN A 345 17.70 4.32 -19.11
C ASN A 345 17.17 5.22 -20.23
N ALA A 346 17.14 6.53 -19.97
CA ALA A 346 16.61 7.53 -20.89
C ALA A 346 17.36 7.56 -22.25
N ASP A 347 18.67 7.33 -22.28
CA ASP A 347 19.46 7.33 -23.52
C ASP A 347 19.11 6.16 -24.43
N MET A 348 18.95 4.97 -23.85
CA MET A 348 18.50 3.79 -24.59
C MET A 348 17.05 3.96 -25.08
N LEU A 349 16.16 4.43 -24.21
CA LEU A 349 14.75 4.66 -24.56
C LEU A 349 14.61 5.71 -25.66
N LYS A 350 15.36 6.81 -25.60
CA LYS A 350 15.35 7.89 -26.60
C LYS A 350 15.59 7.38 -28.03
N ARG A 351 16.48 6.38 -28.19
CA ARG A 351 16.77 5.76 -29.50
C ARG A 351 15.60 4.94 -30.03
N LYS A 352 14.73 4.43 -29.16
CA LYS A 352 13.57 3.61 -29.53
C LYS A 352 12.30 4.46 -29.73
N LEU A 353 12.33 5.75 -29.31
CA LEU A 353 11.26 6.73 -29.46
C LEU A 353 11.41 7.59 -30.73
N LEU A 354 12.37 7.30 -31.56
CA LEU A 354 12.55 7.89 -32.91
C LEU A 354 11.69 7.13 -33.90
#